data_13f7e90e44ab8bf248840d897e20cf6a
#
_entry.id   13f7e90e44ab8bf248840d897e20cf6a
#
_cell.length_a   1.000
_cell.length_b   1.000
_cell.length_c   1.000
_cell.angle_alpha   90.00
_cell.angle_beta   90.00
_cell.angle_gamma   90.00
#
_symmetry.space_group_name_H-M   'P 1'
#
loop_
_entity.id
_entity.type
_entity.pdbx_description
1 polymer ?
#
loop_
_entity_poly.entity_id
_entity_poly.type
_entity_poly.pdbx_seq_one_letter_code
_entity_poly.pdbx_strand_id
1 'polypeptide(L)'
;RNFIGRKASNLSKQSHILAANLDQAVLVITLAHPETSTVFIDRFLAGAEAYRIPVVLVFNKTDLYSDSELRYMEAVKRLYESLGYQCVSLSAATGEGCGVLQDILQDSVSLLSGNSGVGKSTLVNRLLPHLEVKTAEISSVHDTGMHTTTFSEMYTLPFGGYLIDTPGIKGFGTFDIEREEVAHYFREIFTQSEECRF
;
A
#
# COMPACT_ATOMS: atom_id res chain seq x y z
N ARG A 1 11.83 -15.95 1.75
CA ARG A 1 10.35 -15.96 1.76
C ARG A 1 9.89 -14.94 2.79
N ASN A 2 9.07 -14.00 2.36
CA ASN A 2 8.50 -12.94 3.19
C ASN A 2 7.05 -13.27 3.58
N PHE A 3 6.55 -12.61 4.61
CA PHE A 3 5.14 -12.69 5.00
C PHE A 3 4.73 -11.41 5.70
N ILE A 4 3.43 -11.14 5.72
CA ILE A 4 2.84 -10.07 6.50
C ILE A 4 1.94 -10.69 7.55
N GLY A 5 2.09 -10.26 8.78
CA GLY A 5 1.30 -10.71 9.91
C GLY A 5 0.61 -9.56 10.64
N ARG A 6 -0.44 -9.88 11.37
CA ARG A 6 -1.12 -9.00 12.34
C ARG A 6 -1.11 -9.66 13.71
N LYS A 7 -0.74 -8.93 14.74
CA LYS A 7 -0.87 -9.40 16.13
C LYS A 7 -2.36 -9.50 16.50
N ALA A 8 -2.80 -10.61 17.02
CA ALA A 8 -4.23 -10.85 17.31
C ALA A 8 -4.75 -9.94 18.43
N SER A 9 -3.91 -9.55 19.39
CA SER A 9 -4.18 -8.54 20.41
C SER A 9 -2.86 -8.13 21.08
N ASN A 10 -2.86 -7.02 21.83
CA ASN A 10 -1.70 -6.59 22.62
C ASN A 10 -1.28 -7.59 23.73
N LEU A 11 -2.09 -8.60 23.99
CA LEU A 11 -1.90 -9.62 25.02
C LEU A 11 -1.53 -11.01 24.46
N SER A 12 -1.60 -11.23 23.14
CA SER A 12 -1.28 -12.55 22.57
C SER A 12 0.07 -12.53 21.86
N LYS A 13 0.88 -13.56 22.08
CA LYS A 13 2.09 -13.83 21.30
C LYS A 13 1.79 -14.41 19.89
N GLN A 14 0.51 -14.60 19.56
CA GLN A 14 0.11 -15.16 18.27
C GLN A 14 -0.03 -14.06 17.23
N SER A 15 0.72 -14.18 16.14
CA SER A 15 0.56 -13.38 14.93
C SER A 15 -0.23 -14.18 13.88
N HIS A 16 -1.22 -13.56 13.26
CA HIS A 16 -1.91 -14.13 12.12
C HIS A 16 -1.17 -13.69 10.84
N ILE A 17 -0.70 -14.68 10.06
CA ILE A 17 -0.16 -14.40 8.74
C ILE A 17 -1.33 -14.01 7.83
N LEU A 18 -1.22 -12.84 7.23
CA LEU A 18 -2.25 -12.27 6.35
C LEU A 18 -1.93 -12.54 4.87
N ALA A 19 -0.66 -12.49 4.51
CA ALA A 19 -0.16 -12.83 3.19
C ALA A 19 1.30 -13.27 3.30
N ALA A 20 1.73 -14.13 2.38
CA ALA A 20 3.10 -14.64 2.31
C ALA A 20 3.55 -14.77 0.85
N ASN A 21 4.87 -14.82 0.65
CA ASN A 21 5.49 -14.93 -0.68
C ASN A 21 5.04 -13.80 -1.63
N LEU A 22 5.07 -12.56 -1.11
CA LEU A 22 4.76 -11.36 -1.87
C LEU A 22 5.98 -10.95 -2.70
N ASP A 23 5.77 -10.62 -3.95
CA ASP A 23 6.78 -10.00 -4.80
C ASP A 23 6.87 -8.50 -4.52
N GLN A 24 5.71 -7.86 -4.22
CA GLN A 24 5.64 -6.44 -3.93
C GLN A 24 4.39 -6.06 -3.13
N ALA A 25 4.39 -4.85 -2.57
CA ALA A 25 3.22 -4.20 -2.00
C ALA A 25 2.91 -2.92 -2.80
N VAL A 26 1.64 -2.70 -3.09
CA VAL A 26 1.14 -1.50 -3.76
C VAL A 26 0.42 -0.65 -2.73
N LEU A 27 0.99 0.50 -2.39
CA LEU A 27 0.38 1.46 -1.48
C LEU A 27 -0.35 2.53 -2.29
N VAL A 28 -1.69 2.48 -2.27
CA VAL A 28 -2.53 3.51 -2.91
C VAL A 28 -2.69 4.68 -1.94
N ILE A 29 -2.31 5.85 -2.40
CA ILE A 29 -2.35 7.11 -1.65
C ILE A 29 -3.05 8.20 -2.44
N THR A 30 -3.57 9.18 -1.71
CA THR A 30 -4.11 10.43 -2.25
C THR A 30 -3.60 11.60 -1.41
N LEU A 31 -3.20 12.70 -2.02
CA LEU A 31 -2.73 13.90 -1.31
C LEU A 31 -3.86 14.87 -0.98
N ALA A 32 -5.03 14.64 -1.58
CA ALA A 32 -6.30 15.28 -1.27
C ALA A 32 -7.44 14.26 -1.50
N HIS A 33 -8.59 14.47 -0.87
CA HIS A 33 -9.85 13.74 -1.14
C HIS A 33 -9.86 12.20 -0.91
N PRO A 34 -9.45 11.65 0.25
CA PRO A 34 -8.89 12.25 1.47
C PRO A 34 -7.37 12.36 1.43
N GLU A 35 -6.81 13.18 2.31
CA GLU A 35 -5.36 13.28 2.45
C GLU A 35 -4.76 12.03 3.10
N THR A 36 -3.66 11.53 2.52
CA THR A 36 -2.80 10.52 3.12
C THR A 36 -1.56 11.23 3.67
N SER A 37 -1.36 11.21 4.99
CA SER A 37 -0.21 11.85 5.60
C SER A 37 1.11 11.16 5.22
N THR A 38 2.19 11.93 5.08
CA THR A 38 3.54 11.39 4.85
C THR A 38 3.97 10.46 5.97
N VAL A 39 3.60 10.74 7.23
CA VAL A 39 3.86 9.84 8.37
C VAL A 39 3.26 8.45 8.16
N PHE A 40 2.08 8.35 7.54
CA PHE A 40 1.49 7.06 7.22
C PHE A 40 2.29 6.35 6.13
N ILE A 41 2.71 7.08 5.09
CA ILE A 41 3.52 6.55 4.00
C ILE A 41 4.85 6.02 4.55
N ASP A 42 5.55 6.83 5.33
CA ASP A 42 6.87 6.49 5.90
C ASP A 42 6.80 5.27 6.81
N ARG A 43 5.76 5.18 7.65
CA ARG A 43 5.52 3.99 8.50
C ARG A 43 5.24 2.74 7.68
N PHE A 44 4.50 2.87 6.60
CA PHE A 44 4.25 1.76 5.70
C PHE A 44 5.54 1.29 5.03
N LEU A 45 6.33 2.23 4.52
CA LEU A 45 7.61 1.94 3.86
C LEU A 45 8.59 1.27 4.82
N ALA A 46 8.78 1.82 6.02
CA ALA A 46 9.66 1.21 7.03
C ALA A 46 9.21 -0.21 7.42
N GLY A 47 7.89 -0.43 7.55
CA GLY A 47 7.35 -1.77 7.79
C GLY A 47 7.63 -2.72 6.63
N ALA A 48 7.48 -2.28 5.39
CA ALA A 48 7.76 -3.08 4.20
C ALA A 48 9.26 -3.44 4.09
N GLU A 49 10.15 -2.47 4.36
CA GLU A 49 11.60 -2.71 4.42
C GLU A 49 11.97 -3.78 5.46
N ALA A 50 11.37 -3.73 6.66
CA ALA A 50 11.59 -4.72 7.70
C ALA A 50 11.24 -6.15 7.25
N TYR A 51 10.23 -6.27 6.39
CA TYR A 51 9.83 -7.56 5.81
C TYR A 51 10.47 -7.85 4.44
N ARG A 52 11.32 -6.96 3.95
CA ARG A 52 11.99 -7.06 2.62
C ARG A 52 10.97 -7.21 1.48
N ILE A 53 9.94 -6.39 1.53
CA ILE A 53 8.90 -6.35 0.50
C ILE A 53 9.04 -5.04 -0.28
N PRO A 54 9.36 -5.08 -1.58
CA PRO A 54 9.40 -3.90 -2.42
C PRO A 54 8.06 -3.17 -2.42
N VAL A 55 8.07 -1.84 -2.44
CA VAL A 55 6.84 -1.03 -2.44
C VAL A 55 6.75 -0.20 -3.71
N VAL A 56 5.55 -0.22 -4.31
CA VAL A 56 5.14 0.70 -5.35
C VAL A 56 4.15 1.70 -4.75
N LEU A 57 4.46 2.99 -4.83
CA LEU A 57 3.58 4.07 -4.41
C LEU A 57 2.67 4.49 -5.56
N VAL A 58 1.37 4.41 -5.36
CA VAL A 58 0.36 4.77 -6.37
C VAL A 58 -0.38 6.03 -5.92
N PHE A 59 -0.08 7.14 -6.57
CA PHE A 59 -0.76 8.43 -6.39
C PHE A 59 -2.04 8.43 -7.22
N ASN A 60 -3.17 8.19 -6.56
CA ASN A 60 -4.48 8.07 -7.21
C ASN A 60 -5.29 9.37 -7.17
N LYS A 61 -6.35 9.42 -7.98
CA LYS A 61 -7.31 10.53 -8.12
C LYS A 61 -6.69 11.80 -8.72
N THR A 62 -5.75 11.64 -9.62
CA THR A 62 -5.11 12.78 -10.33
C THR A 62 -6.13 13.66 -11.06
N ASP A 63 -7.27 13.09 -11.46
CA ASP A 63 -8.40 13.76 -12.09
C ASP A 63 -9.12 14.78 -11.20
N LEU A 64 -8.96 14.69 -9.87
CA LEU A 64 -9.61 15.58 -8.91
C LEU A 64 -8.70 16.71 -8.41
N TYR A 65 -7.42 16.69 -8.78
CA TYR A 65 -6.44 17.64 -8.25
C TYR A 65 -6.43 18.96 -9.02
N SER A 66 -6.38 20.04 -8.28
CA SER A 66 -6.04 21.37 -8.80
C SER A 66 -4.58 21.44 -9.25
N ASP A 67 -4.20 22.46 -10.03
CA ASP A 67 -2.81 22.68 -10.45
C ASP A 67 -1.83 22.78 -9.28
N SER A 68 -2.26 23.32 -8.14
CA SER A 68 -1.43 23.39 -6.93
C SER A 68 -1.24 22.02 -6.28
N GLU A 69 -2.27 21.20 -6.23
CA GLU A 69 -2.21 19.85 -5.69
C GLU A 69 -1.40 18.93 -6.59
N LEU A 70 -1.50 19.06 -7.92
CA LEU A 70 -0.65 18.34 -8.87
C LEU A 70 0.84 18.69 -8.67
N ARG A 71 1.17 19.98 -8.51
CA ARG A 71 2.56 20.38 -8.21
C ARG A 71 3.07 19.81 -6.88
N TYR A 72 2.21 19.78 -5.86
CA TYR A 72 2.55 19.17 -4.58
C TYR A 72 2.74 17.67 -4.72
N MET A 73 1.85 16.98 -5.44
CA MET A 73 1.96 15.56 -5.73
C MET A 73 3.28 15.23 -6.44
N GLU A 74 3.65 16.00 -7.47
CA GLU A 74 4.91 15.79 -8.19
C GLU A 74 6.14 16.02 -7.29
N ALA A 75 6.09 16.97 -6.35
CA ALA A 75 7.17 17.19 -5.39
C ALA A 75 7.30 15.99 -4.42
N VAL A 76 6.20 15.49 -3.88
CA VAL A 76 6.18 14.32 -2.99
C VAL A 76 6.63 13.06 -3.74
N LYS A 77 6.15 12.87 -4.98
CA LYS A 77 6.56 11.76 -5.83
C LYS A 77 8.07 11.75 -6.06
N ARG A 78 8.64 12.89 -6.46
CA ARG A 78 10.11 13.02 -6.66
C ARG A 78 10.90 12.74 -5.38
N LEU A 79 10.37 13.12 -4.22
CA LEU A 79 10.99 12.79 -2.95
C LEU A 79 11.13 11.28 -2.78
N TYR A 80 10.05 10.52 -2.93
CA TYR A 80 10.10 9.07 -2.77
C TYR A 80 10.87 8.37 -3.89
N GLU A 81 10.82 8.88 -5.12
CA GLU A 81 11.66 8.39 -6.22
C GLU A 81 13.16 8.58 -5.92
N SER A 82 13.55 9.72 -5.30
CA SER A 82 14.94 9.94 -4.89
C SER A 82 15.42 8.99 -3.81
N LEU A 83 14.50 8.41 -3.03
CA LEU A 83 14.77 7.37 -2.04
C LEU A 83 14.74 5.95 -2.66
N GLY A 84 14.55 5.86 -3.98
CA GLY A 84 14.55 4.60 -4.73
C GLY A 84 13.24 3.83 -4.70
N TYR A 85 12.12 4.48 -4.35
CA TYR A 85 10.79 3.86 -4.46
C TYR A 85 10.20 4.07 -5.84
N GLN A 86 9.55 3.04 -6.38
CA GLN A 86 8.79 3.16 -7.62
C GLN A 86 7.49 3.91 -7.38
N CYS A 87 7.21 4.93 -8.19
CA CYS A 87 6.02 5.76 -8.05
C CYS A 87 5.22 5.83 -9.36
N VAL A 88 3.90 5.71 -9.24
CA VAL A 88 2.95 5.80 -10.36
C VAL A 88 1.88 6.83 -10.03
N SER A 89 1.58 7.73 -10.95
CA SER A 89 0.43 8.64 -10.85
C SER A 89 -0.67 8.16 -11.77
N LEU A 90 -1.89 8.04 -11.27
CA LEU A 90 -3.03 7.56 -12.03
C LEU A 90 -4.37 8.11 -11.53
N SER A 91 -5.39 7.94 -12.35
CA SER A 91 -6.80 8.04 -11.94
C SER A 91 -7.50 6.71 -12.19
N ALA A 92 -7.86 6.01 -11.12
CA ALA A 92 -8.65 4.79 -11.22
C ALA A 92 -10.05 5.04 -11.82
N ALA A 93 -10.59 6.25 -11.65
CA ALA A 93 -11.91 6.63 -12.17
C ALA A 93 -11.88 6.79 -13.70
N THR A 94 -10.92 7.53 -14.24
CA THR A 94 -10.81 7.77 -15.69
C THR A 94 -10.06 6.64 -16.42
N GLY A 95 -9.16 5.94 -15.72
CA GLY A 95 -8.27 4.92 -16.28
C GLY A 95 -6.90 5.47 -16.70
N GLU A 96 -6.70 6.77 -16.61
CA GLU A 96 -5.42 7.41 -16.92
C GLU A 96 -4.29 6.86 -16.04
N GLY A 97 -3.15 6.50 -16.63
CA GLY A 97 -2.00 5.94 -15.93
C GLY A 97 -2.15 4.48 -15.47
N CYS A 98 -3.33 3.87 -15.57
CA CYS A 98 -3.56 2.49 -15.09
C CYS A 98 -2.75 1.44 -15.88
N GLY A 99 -2.43 1.68 -17.14
CA GLY A 99 -1.60 0.77 -17.96
C GLY A 99 -0.21 0.57 -17.37
N VAL A 100 0.42 1.63 -16.87
CA VAL A 100 1.74 1.55 -16.24
C VAL A 100 1.68 0.65 -14.98
N LEU A 101 0.61 0.77 -14.21
CA LEU A 101 0.42 -0.09 -13.04
C LEU A 101 0.18 -1.56 -13.46
N GLN A 102 -0.56 -1.82 -14.54
CA GLN A 102 -0.77 -3.18 -15.06
C GLN A 102 0.56 -3.84 -15.44
N ASP A 103 1.45 -3.12 -16.11
CA ASP A 103 2.78 -3.62 -16.48
C ASP A 103 3.61 -3.99 -15.23
N ILE A 104 3.51 -3.19 -14.16
CA ILE A 104 4.21 -3.44 -12.88
C ILE A 104 3.63 -4.66 -12.15
N LEU A 105 2.32 -4.87 -12.23
CA LEU A 105 1.62 -5.97 -11.55
C LEU A 105 1.75 -7.30 -12.32
N GLN A 106 2.11 -7.25 -13.59
CA GLN A 106 2.18 -8.43 -14.45
C GLN A 106 3.09 -9.50 -13.86
N ASP A 107 2.61 -10.74 -13.84
CA ASP A 107 3.32 -11.93 -13.35
C ASP A 107 3.84 -11.85 -11.91
N SER A 108 3.30 -10.94 -11.10
CA SER A 108 3.70 -10.68 -9.72
C SER A 108 2.58 -10.99 -8.72
N VAL A 109 2.95 -11.39 -7.52
CA VAL A 109 2.04 -11.49 -6.36
C VAL A 109 2.10 -10.17 -5.59
N SER A 110 1.08 -9.34 -5.77
CA SER A 110 1.04 -7.97 -5.26
C SER A 110 0.02 -7.81 -4.15
N LEU A 111 0.43 -7.22 -3.02
CA LEU A 111 -0.47 -6.84 -1.94
C LEU A 111 -0.98 -5.42 -2.17
N LEU A 112 -2.31 -5.23 -2.17
CA LEU A 112 -2.92 -3.90 -2.26
C LEU A 112 -3.20 -3.34 -0.85
N SER A 113 -2.72 -2.14 -0.60
CA SER A 113 -2.91 -1.44 0.67
C SER A 113 -3.20 0.05 0.45
N GLY A 114 -3.65 0.73 1.50
CA GLY A 114 -3.96 2.17 1.50
C GLY A 114 -5.14 2.48 2.41
N ASN A 115 -5.29 3.76 2.77
CA ASN A 115 -6.36 4.24 3.64
C ASN A 115 -7.77 4.04 3.04
N SER A 116 -8.80 4.17 3.88
CA SER A 116 -10.17 4.22 3.38
C SER A 116 -10.38 5.46 2.49
N GLY A 117 -11.13 5.30 1.40
CA GLY A 117 -11.46 6.39 0.50
C GLY A 117 -10.40 6.77 -0.54
N VAL A 118 -9.19 6.18 -0.53
CA VAL A 118 -8.14 6.46 -1.54
C VAL A 118 -8.43 5.86 -2.92
N GLY A 119 -9.49 5.07 -3.06
CA GLY A 119 -9.93 4.53 -4.35
C GLY A 119 -9.44 3.12 -4.66
N LYS A 120 -9.06 2.30 -3.65
CA LYS A 120 -8.66 0.89 -3.86
C LYS A 120 -9.72 0.07 -4.60
N SER A 121 -10.97 0.10 -4.15
CA SER A 121 -12.06 -0.65 -4.79
C SER A 121 -12.30 -0.21 -6.23
N THR A 122 -12.19 1.09 -6.52
CA THR A 122 -12.28 1.61 -7.89
C THR A 122 -11.12 1.07 -8.74
N LEU A 123 -9.92 1.03 -8.17
CA LEU A 123 -8.75 0.49 -8.84
C LEU A 123 -8.89 -1.00 -9.10
N VAL A 124 -9.34 -1.78 -8.10
CA VAL A 124 -9.61 -3.23 -8.26
C VAL A 124 -10.62 -3.47 -9.39
N ASN A 125 -11.74 -2.75 -9.41
CA ASN A 125 -12.73 -2.86 -10.48
C ASN A 125 -12.18 -2.49 -11.86
N ARG A 126 -11.22 -1.55 -11.92
CA ARG A 126 -10.54 -1.18 -13.16
C ARG A 126 -9.61 -2.26 -13.65
N LEU A 127 -8.86 -2.89 -12.76
CA LEU A 127 -7.93 -3.97 -13.07
C LEU A 127 -8.65 -5.30 -13.36
N LEU A 128 -9.82 -5.50 -12.77
CA LEU A 128 -10.64 -6.72 -12.82
C LEU A 128 -12.07 -6.40 -13.28
N PRO A 129 -12.27 -6.03 -14.54
CA PRO A 129 -13.57 -5.55 -15.03
C PRO A 129 -14.70 -6.58 -14.97
N HIS A 130 -14.37 -7.85 -14.75
CA HIS A 130 -15.36 -8.92 -14.59
C HIS A 130 -15.80 -9.15 -13.14
N LEU A 131 -15.10 -8.53 -12.18
CA LEU A 131 -15.44 -8.55 -10.77
C LEU A 131 -16.19 -7.26 -10.44
N GLU A 132 -17.51 -7.33 -10.28
CA GLU A 132 -18.28 -6.25 -9.68
C GLU A 132 -18.00 -6.19 -8.17
N VAL A 133 -16.80 -5.74 -7.80
CA VAL A 133 -16.50 -5.43 -6.40
C VAL A 133 -17.34 -4.20 -6.04
N LYS A 134 -18.35 -4.39 -5.21
CA LYS A 134 -19.23 -3.31 -4.76
C LYS A 134 -18.44 -2.24 -4.04
N THR A 135 -18.23 -1.12 -4.68
CA THR A 135 -17.42 0.00 -4.19
C THR A 135 -18.00 0.68 -2.93
N ALA A 136 -19.27 0.42 -2.60
CA ALA A 136 -19.96 1.05 -1.47
C ALA A 136 -20.04 0.19 -0.19
N GLU A 137 -19.80 -1.12 -0.23
CA GLU A 137 -20.04 -1.99 0.93
C GLU A 137 -18.79 -2.32 1.77
N ILE A 138 -17.58 -1.97 1.33
CA ILE A 138 -16.37 -2.21 2.12
C ILE A 138 -16.28 -1.24 3.32
N SER A 139 -17.03 -0.14 3.32
CA SER A 139 -17.05 0.83 4.43
C SER A 139 -18.32 0.83 5.29
N SER A 140 -19.39 0.14 4.92
CA SER A 140 -20.70 0.24 5.61
C SER A 140 -21.14 -0.99 6.41
N VAL A 141 -20.32 -2.05 6.50
CA VAL A 141 -20.60 -3.21 7.35
C VAL A 141 -20.14 -3.00 8.82
N HIS A 142 -20.07 -1.76 9.27
CA HIS A 142 -19.71 -1.45 10.66
C HIS A 142 -20.89 -1.26 11.61
N ASP A 143 -22.11 -1.62 11.21
CA ASP A 143 -23.29 -1.35 12.06
C ASP A 143 -24.17 -2.57 12.38
N THR A 144 -23.56 -3.73 12.63
CA THR A 144 -24.21 -4.78 13.43
C THR A 144 -23.15 -5.72 13.98
N GLY A 145 -23.05 -5.79 15.31
CA GLY A 145 -22.10 -6.54 16.10
C GLY A 145 -22.01 -8.06 15.81
N MET A 146 -21.40 -8.42 14.72
CA MET A 146 -20.95 -9.79 14.45
C MET A 146 -19.52 -9.74 13.93
N HIS A 147 -18.68 -10.60 14.47
CA HIS A 147 -17.27 -10.80 14.18
C HIS A 147 -16.96 -10.67 12.67
N THR A 148 -16.48 -9.54 12.24
CA THR A 148 -15.95 -9.36 10.88
C THR A 148 -14.61 -10.06 10.81
N THR A 149 -14.62 -11.32 10.45
CA THR A 149 -13.44 -12.04 9.98
C THR A 149 -13.08 -11.42 8.65
N THR A 150 -12.15 -10.49 8.68
CA THR A 150 -11.64 -9.85 7.47
C THR A 150 -10.72 -10.85 6.79
N PHE A 151 -11.25 -11.65 5.88
CA PHE A 151 -10.44 -12.54 5.04
C PHE A 151 -9.74 -11.72 3.98
N SER A 152 -8.45 -11.98 3.79
CA SER A 152 -7.73 -11.50 2.60
C SER A 152 -8.27 -12.24 1.38
N GLU A 153 -8.56 -11.52 0.32
CA GLU A 153 -8.99 -12.09 -0.95
C GLU A 153 -7.87 -11.99 -1.98
N MET A 154 -7.66 -13.08 -2.72
CA MET A 154 -6.66 -13.14 -3.77
C MET A 154 -7.33 -13.25 -5.12
N TYR A 155 -7.05 -12.29 -5.99
CA TYR A 155 -7.60 -12.20 -7.34
C TYR A 155 -6.55 -12.52 -8.38
N THR A 156 -6.91 -13.34 -9.37
CA THR A 156 -6.08 -13.55 -10.56
C THR A 156 -6.24 -12.39 -11.51
N LEU A 157 -5.13 -11.77 -11.93
CA LEU A 157 -5.14 -10.66 -12.87
C LEU A 157 -5.25 -11.19 -14.32
N PRO A 158 -6.04 -10.54 -15.19
CA PRO A 158 -6.25 -11.00 -16.57
C PRO A 158 -4.99 -10.92 -17.45
N PHE A 159 -4.01 -10.15 -17.03
CA PHE A 159 -2.72 -9.94 -17.69
C PHE A 159 -1.57 -10.72 -17.03
N GLY A 160 -1.87 -11.66 -16.13
CA GLY A 160 -0.90 -12.44 -15.35
C GLY A 160 -0.66 -11.87 -13.95
N GLY A 161 -0.29 -12.75 -13.00
CA GLY A 161 -0.06 -12.38 -11.61
C GLY A 161 -1.30 -12.40 -10.73
N TYR A 162 -1.14 -11.95 -9.48
CA TYR A 162 -2.16 -12.00 -8.44
C TYR A 162 -2.20 -10.72 -7.65
N LEU A 163 -3.41 -10.26 -7.32
CA LEU A 163 -3.65 -9.13 -6.44
C LEU A 163 -4.29 -9.63 -5.14
N ILE A 164 -3.68 -9.33 -4.00
CA ILE A 164 -4.21 -9.66 -2.68
C ILE A 164 -4.77 -8.37 -2.08
N ASP A 165 -6.09 -8.31 -1.90
CA ASP A 165 -6.73 -7.23 -1.15
C ASP A 165 -6.93 -7.68 0.30
N THR A 166 -6.52 -6.83 1.22
CA THR A 166 -6.63 -7.09 2.65
C THR A 166 -7.45 -5.99 3.29
N PRO A 167 -8.80 -6.12 3.34
CA PRO A 167 -9.66 -5.14 3.97
C PRO A 167 -9.25 -4.93 5.43
N GLY A 168 -9.09 -3.66 5.85
CA GLY A 168 -8.76 -3.29 7.23
C GLY A 168 -7.28 -3.32 7.60
N ILE A 169 -6.35 -3.66 6.71
CA ILE A 169 -4.92 -3.43 6.92
C ILE A 169 -4.62 -1.98 6.56
N LYS A 170 -4.49 -1.14 7.58
CA LYS A 170 -4.08 0.26 7.44
C LYS A 170 -2.55 0.44 7.38
N GLY A 171 -1.79 -0.66 7.30
CA GLY A 171 -0.34 -0.63 7.24
C GLY A 171 0.29 -1.95 7.69
N PHE A 172 1.58 -2.10 7.45
CA PHE A 172 2.35 -3.18 8.07
C PHE A 172 2.35 -2.99 9.57
N GLY A 173 1.94 -4.01 10.34
CA GLY A 173 2.17 -4.00 11.77
C GLY A 173 3.68 -3.94 12.02
N THR A 174 4.13 -2.90 12.69
CA THR A 174 5.51 -2.82 13.19
C THR A 174 5.65 -3.80 14.36
N PHE A 175 5.74 -5.09 14.05
CA PHE A 175 5.90 -6.11 15.06
C PHE A 175 7.38 -6.40 15.25
N ASP A 176 7.79 -6.40 16.50
CA ASP A 176 9.13 -6.84 16.95
C ASP A 176 10.31 -6.07 16.29
N ILE A 177 10.11 -4.79 15.95
CA ILE A 177 11.20 -3.89 15.58
C ILE A 177 11.74 -3.30 16.88
N GLU A 178 12.96 -3.66 17.22
CA GLU A 178 13.67 -3.06 18.33
C GLU A 178 13.97 -1.59 18.02
N ARG A 179 14.02 -0.76 19.07
CA ARG A 179 14.20 0.70 18.92
C ARG A 179 15.47 1.05 18.13
N GLU A 180 16.51 0.28 18.35
CA GLU A 180 17.85 0.42 17.76
C GLU A 180 17.84 0.06 16.25
N GLU A 181 16.91 -0.78 15.81
CA GLU A 181 16.78 -1.22 14.42
C GLU A 181 15.97 -0.27 13.56
N VAL A 182 15.14 0.60 14.15
CA VAL A 182 14.22 1.47 13.42
C VAL A 182 14.92 2.28 12.33
N ALA A 183 16.12 2.81 12.64
CA ALA A 183 16.90 3.60 11.69
C ALA A 183 17.29 2.83 10.43
N HIS A 184 17.45 1.52 10.51
CA HIS A 184 17.83 0.67 9.38
C HIS A 184 16.71 0.49 8.35
N TYR A 185 15.47 0.75 8.73
CA TYR A 185 14.30 0.63 7.86
C TYR A 185 13.91 1.93 7.16
N PHE A 186 14.68 3.00 7.39
CA PHE A 186 14.61 4.25 6.64
C PHE A 186 15.82 4.35 5.73
N ARG A 187 15.64 4.21 4.42
CA ARG A 187 16.73 4.14 3.44
C ARG A 187 17.67 5.34 3.51
N GLU A 188 17.11 6.54 3.68
CA GLU A 188 17.85 7.78 3.82
C GLU A 188 18.71 7.81 5.09
N ILE A 189 18.17 7.32 6.21
CA ILE A 189 18.91 7.27 7.48
C ILE A 189 19.99 6.21 7.42
N PHE A 190 19.67 5.04 6.87
CA PHE A 190 20.63 3.94 6.74
C PHE A 190 21.82 4.35 5.86
N THR A 191 21.57 4.90 4.67
CA THR A 191 22.62 5.37 3.74
C THR A 191 23.51 6.43 4.38
N GLN A 192 22.91 7.42 5.06
CA GLN A 192 23.69 8.46 5.75
C GLN A 192 24.50 7.90 6.93
N SER A 193 23.99 6.87 7.61
CA SER A 193 24.69 6.25 8.73
C SER A 193 25.98 5.53 8.32
N GLU A 194 26.03 4.99 7.10
CA GLU A 194 27.24 4.35 6.54
C GLU A 194 28.37 5.34 6.27
N GLU A 195 28.05 6.62 6.06
CA GLU A 195 29.02 7.71 5.88
C GLU A 195 29.48 8.35 7.20
N CYS A 196 28.80 8.08 8.30
CA CYS A 196 29.17 8.58 9.62
C CYS A 196 30.44 7.91 10.14
N ARG A 197 31.49 8.70 10.31
CA ARG A 197 32.79 8.27 10.88
C ARG A 197 32.86 8.63 12.36
N PHE A 198 32.07 7.98 13.20
CA PHE A 198 32.18 8.13 14.66
C PHE A 198 32.39 6.76 15.28
#